data_bc3b95eeb8bbc0bc612db7a6cb358407
#
_entry.id   bc3b95eeb8bbc0bc612db7a6cb358407
#
_cell.length_a   1.000
_cell.length_b   1.000
_cell.length_c   1.000
_cell.angle_alpha   90.00
_cell.angle_beta   90.00
_cell.angle_gamma   90.00
#
_symmetry.space_group_name_H-M   'P 1'
#
loop_
_entity.id
_entity.type
_entity.pdbx_description
1 polymer ?
#
loop_
_entity_poly.entity_id
_entity_poly.type
_entity_poly.pdbx_seq_one_letter_code
_entity_poly.pdbx_strand_id
1 'polypeptide(L)'
;MSLMDQRHEAVVRTIDEVRAIEDRYGVTPATLDRLKPLLTALASRTELFPPQQFRVPEGAHGRIYRLAEDPDHRFALYASAGSPGKAQPPHNHTTWAVISGVFGREHNVFYTRTDNRDVPGEGRLEKTGELTVEKGNAVGFLPDDFHTIEVLGSEPSLHLHLYGLSLERLPGRIHFARSDGGTYKVFPANPNIAQLAIPPADLKAMIGDGEELAILDVREEGVFSQEHLLFAASMPMSHLETRMGALVPHKTARVIVVDGDGGDLAHRAAYRLFDLGYKNIALLAGGTEGWKKAGYEVFSGVFVPSKAFGEFVEHHYDTPRIEPQELKAWIDQGKDMVILDSRPMDEFTRMSIPGGVDCPGAELVYRVHDLAPNPTTTVVVNCAGRTRSIIGAQSLINAGIPNKVVALKNGTMGWHLAGLALARGKTAHAPAPSPEGLAKAQAVAARVGRRFGVQTIDHARLADFQAEQDRRSLYLLDVRTPEEYAEGHLP
;
A
#
# COMPACT_ATOMS: atom_id res chain seq x y z
N MET A 1 5.09 -17.24 -0.28
CA MET A 1 4.80 -16.37 0.88
C MET A 1 6.05 -15.59 1.24
N SER A 2 5.99 -14.27 1.23
CA SER A 2 7.14 -13.41 1.53
C SER A 2 7.60 -13.54 2.99
N LEU A 3 8.81 -13.07 3.30
CA LEU A 3 9.29 -12.99 4.69
C LEU A 3 8.35 -12.11 5.56
N MET A 4 7.83 -11.04 4.97
CA MET A 4 6.87 -10.14 5.63
C MET A 4 5.60 -10.90 6.04
N ASP A 5 5.03 -11.71 5.15
CA ASP A 5 3.83 -12.51 5.44
C ASP A 5 4.10 -13.58 6.50
N GLN A 6 5.20 -14.31 6.38
CA GLN A 6 5.59 -15.34 7.36
C GLN A 6 5.76 -14.77 8.76
N ARG A 7 6.38 -13.58 8.85
CA ARG A 7 6.54 -12.85 10.12
C ARG A 7 5.18 -12.40 10.64
N HIS A 8 4.37 -11.79 9.79
CA HIS A 8 3.04 -11.31 10.17
C HIS A 8 2.17 -12.43 10.74
N GLU A 9 2.05 -13.56 10.05
CA GLU A 9 1.29 -14.72 10.55
C GLU A 9 1.81 -15.26 11.87
N ALA A 10 3.15 -15.36 12.01
CA ALA A 10 3.74 -15.85 13.26
C ALA A 10 3.46 -14.91 14.43
N VAL A 11 3.56 -13.58 14.18
CA VAL A 11 3.29 -12.54 15.18
C VAL A 11 1.82 -12.55 15.59
N VAL A 12 0.89 -12.54 14.62
CA VAL A 12 -0.56 -12.56 14.88
C VAL A 12 -0.93 -13.77 15.71
N ARG A 13 -0.48 -14.96 15.33
CA ARG A 13 -0.73 -16.20 16.10
C ARG A 13 -0.25 -16.09 17.54
N THR A 14 0.97 -15.57 17.72
CA THR A 14 1.54 -15.41 19.08
C THR A 14 0.71 -14.42 19.91
N ILE A 15 0.29 -13.29 19.35
CA ILE A 15 -0.54 -12.29 20.05
C ILE A 15 -1.92 -12.85 20.39
N ASP A 16 -2.55 -13.62 19.50
CA ASP A 16 -3.84 -14.25 19.77
C ASP A 16 -3.76 -15.25 20.94
N GLU A 17 -2.69 -16.06 21.02
CA GLU A 17 -2.46 -16.96 22.14
C GLU A 17 -2.19 -16.20 23.44
N VAL A 18 -1.41 -15.11 23.38
CA VAL A 18 -1.14 -14.21 24.53
C VAL A 18 -2.44 -13.62 25.06
N ARG A 19 -3.27 -13.08 24.17
CA ARG A 19 -4.59 -12.50 24.52
C ARG A 19 -5.48 -13.52 25.20
N ALA A 20 -5.59 -14.72 24.65
CA ALA A 20 -6.39 -15.80 25.24
C ALA A 20 -5.92 -16.19 26.66
N ILE A 21 -4.60 -16.15 26.91
CA ILE A 21 -4.03 -16.44 28.23
C ILE A 21 -4.32 -15.30 29.20
N GLU A 22 -4.10 -14.03 28.80
CA GLU A 22 -4.36 -12.87 29.66
C GLU A 22 -5.84 -12.75 30.01
N ASP A 23 -6.75 -12.91 29.03
CA ASP A 23 -8.19 -12.86 29.24
C ASP A 23 -8.65 -13.92 30.24
N ARG A 24 -8.02 -15.09 30.23
CA ARG A 24 -8.38 -16.20 31.11
C ARG A 24 -7.82 -16.09 32.53
N TYR A 25 -6.59 -15.57 32.68
CA TYR A 25 -5.84 -15.65 33.96
C TYR A 25 -5.50 -14.28 34.56
N GLY A 26 -5.78 -13.20 33.85
CA GLY A 26 -5.39 -11.83 34.24
C GLY A 26 -3.87 -11.63 34.25
N VAL A 27 -3.44 -10.50 34.80
CA VAL A 27 -2.01 -10.12 34.88
C VAL A 27 -1.44 -10.58 36.21
N THR A 28 -0.72 -11.68 36.23
CA THR A 28 -0.08 -12.27 37.43
C THR A 28 1.31 -12.82 37.07
N PRO A 29 2.20 -13.07 38.03
CA PRO A 29 3.48 -13.74 37.78
C PRO A 29 3.32 -15.08 37.07
N ALA A 30 2.34 -15.89 37.48
CA ALA A 30 2.03 -17.17 36.83
C ALA A 30 1.55 -17.03 35.39
N THR A 31 0.87 -15.92 35.05
CA THR A 31 0.50 -15.60 33.68
C THR A 31 1.74 -15.27 32.85
N LEU A 32 2.63 -14.42 33.37
CA LEU A 32 3.88 -14.09 32.67
C LEU A 32 4.72 -15.36 32.40
N ASP A 33 4.75 -16.30 33.33
CA ASP A 33 5.43 -17.61 33.15
C ASP A 33 4.82 -18.43 31.99
N ARG A 34 3.52 -18.27 31.70
CA ARG A 34 2.85 -18.90 30.55
C ARG A 34 3.13 -18.16 29.25
N LEU A 35 3.36 -16.83 29.28
CA LEU A 35 3.64 -16.02 28.10
C LEU A 35 5.09 -16.18 27.61
N LYS A 36 6.05 -16.37 28.54
CA LYS A 36 7.48 -16.52 28.20
C LYS A 36 7.74 -17.57 27.12
N PRO A 37 7.21 -18.81 27.18
CA PRO A 37 7.42 -19.82 26.15
C PRO A 37 6.91 -19.41 24.77
N LEU A 38 5.79 -18.69 24.69
CA LEU A 38 5.22 -18.24 23.42
C LEU A 38 6.15 -17.24 22.74
N LEU A 39 6.61 -16.23 23.49
CA LEU A 39 7.52 -15.23 22.94
C LEU A 39 8.88 -15.84 22.60
N THR A 40 9.37 -16.81 23.41
CA THR A 40 10.61 -17.53 23.14
C THR A 40 10.51 -18.38 21.87
N ALA A 41 9.38 -19.03 21.64
CA ALA A 41 9.13 -19.79 20.41
C ALA A 41 9.16 -18.88 19.17
N LEU A 42 8.53 -17.71 19.24
CA LEU A 42 8.58 -16.70 18.17
C LEU A 42 10.00 -16.18 17.95
N ALA A 43 10.71 -15.80 19.03
CA ALA A 43 12.08 -15.28 18.97
C ALA A 43 13.09 -16.31 18.42
N SER A 44 12.83 -17.60 18.63
CA SER A 44 13.68 -18.70 18.14
C SER A 44 13.63 -18.87 16.62
N ARG A 45 12.60 -18.33 15.96
CA ARG A 45 12.46 -18.29 14.50
C ARG A 45 13.30 -17.16 13.92
N THR A 46 14.61 -17.26 14.07
CA THR A 46 15.57 -16.21 13.70
C THR A 46 15.52 -15.82 12.22
N GLU A 47 15.07 -16.72 11.35
CA GLU A 47 14.84 -16.45 9.92
C GLU A 47 13.81 -15.34 9.69
N LEU A 48 12.88 -15.12 10.63
CA LEU A 48 11.90 -14.05 10.56
C LEU A 48 12.46 -12.67 10.93
N PHE A 49 13.65 -12.63 11.52
CA PHE A 49 14.25 -11.41 12.08
C PHE A 49 15.69 -11.18 11.55
N PRO A 50 15.88 -11.05 10.23
CA PRO A 50 17.22 -10.89 9.67
C PRO A 50 17.86 -9.58 10.16
N PRO A 51 19.12 -9.58 10.62
CA PRO A 51 19.79 -8.43 11.22
C PRO A 51 19.77 -7.16 10.32
N GLN A 52 19.73 -7.35 9.01
CA GLN A 52 19.72 -6.24 8.02
C GLN A 52 18.49 -5.35 8.13
N GLN A 53 17.35 -5.88 8.61
CA GLN A 53 16.10 -5.13 8.80
C GLN A 53 16.01 -4.44 10.16
N PHE A 54 16.90 -4.76 11.11
CA PHE A 54 16.87 -4.26 12.49
C PHE A 54 18.16 -3.52 12.86
N ARG A 55 18.58 -2.61 12.00
CA ARG A 55 19.84 -1.87 12.20
C ARG A 55 19.70 -0.80 13.26
N VAL A 56 20.74 -0.63 14.06
CA VAL A 56 20.90 0.56 14.91
C VAL A 56 21.53 1.66 14.03
N PRO A 57 20.92 2.87 13.94
CA PRO A 57 21.50 3.97 13.18
C PRO A 57 22.89 4.36 13.70
N GLU A 58 23.74 4.85 12.82
CA GLU A 58 25.07 5.33 13.18
C GLU A 58 24.99 6.43 14.27
N GLY A 59 25.78 6.31 15.30
CA GLY A 59 25.79 7.23 16.45
C GLY A 59 24.68 6.97 17.48
N ALA A 60 23.75 6.02 17.23
CA ALA A 60 22.73 5.62 18.21
C ALA A 60 23.18 4.35 18.99
N HIS A 61 22.70 4.24 20.24
CA HIS A 61 22.97 3.06 21.07
C HIS A 61 21.93 1.96 20.90
N GLY A 62 20.76 2.26 20.31
CA GLY A 62 19.71 1.29 20.06
C GLY A 62 18.57 1.86 19.24
N ARG A 63 17.73 0.96 18.74
CA ARG A 63 16.51 1.29 17.98
C ARG A 63 15.41 0.31 18.35
N ILE A 64 14.19 0.82 18.52
CA ILE A 64 13.00 0.01 18.75
C ILE A 64 12.19 0.00 17.45
N TYR A 65 11.81 -1.19 16.98
CA TYR A 65 11.00 -1.39 15.79
C TYR A 65 9.65 -1.97 16.18
N ARG A 66 8.57 -1.40 15.69
CA ARG A 66 7.22 -1.94 15.87
C ARG A 66 7.04 -3.15 14.97
N LEU A 67 6.55 -4.26 15.54
CA LEU A 67 6.18 -5.47 14.81
C LEU A 67 4.66 -5.62 14.73
N ALA A 68 3.96 -5.31 15.82
CA ALA A 68 2.50 -5.35 15.90
C ALA A 68 1.99 -4.48 17.05
N GLU A 69 0.73 -4.07 16.93
CA GLU A 69 -0.04 -3.39 17.97
C GLU A 69 -1.53 -3.57 17.63
N ASP A 70 -2.36 -3.84 18.63
CA ASP A 70 -3.79 -3.92 18.44
C ASP A 70 -4.42 -2.50 18.31
N PRO A 71 -5.62 -2.37 17.71
CA PRO A 71 -6.27 -1.06 17.54
C PRO A 71 -6.57 -0.33 18.86
N ASP A 72 -6.69 -1.06 19.97
CA ASP A 72 -6.84 -0.51 21.32
C ASP A 72 -5.51 -0.26 22.03
N HIS A 73 -4.39 -0.36 21.29
CA HIS A 73 -3.02 -0.19 21.76
C HIS A 73 -2.51 -1.26 22.74
N ARG A 74 -3.27 -2.35 22.92
CA ARG A 74 -2.85 -3.49 23.74
C ARG A 74 -1.93 -4.44 22.95
N PHE A 75 -1.27 -5.34 23.65
CA PHE A 75 -0.41 -6.40 23.09
C PHE A 75 0.60 -5.88 22.06
N ALA A 76 1.25 -4.76 22.39
CA ALA A 76 2.23 -4.17 21.49
C ALA A 76 3.54 -4.98 21.50
N LEU A 77 3.93 -5.48 20.34
CA LEU A 77 5.18 -6.24 20.15
C LEU A 77 6.21 -5.38 19.42
N TYR A 78 7.40 -5.33 19.99
CA TYR A 78 8.54 -4.61 19.43
C TYR A 78 9.75 -5.51 19.28
N ALA A 79 10.64 -5.18 18.32
CA ALA A 79 11.99 -5.67 18.24
C ALA A 79 12.95 -4.56 18.70
N SER A 80 13.67 -4.80 19.79
CA SER A 80 14.65 -3.87 20.37
C SER A 80 16.05 -4.27 19.90
N ALA A 81 16.62 -3.47 19.00
CA ALA A 81 18.01 -3.60 18.56
C ALA A 81 18.92 -2.77 19.48
N GLY A 82 20.05 -3.34 19.86
CA GLY A 82 21.05 -2.69 20.72
C GLY A 82 22.46 -2.84 20.18
N SER A 83 23.23 -1.73 20.20
CA SER A 83 24.67 -1.76 19.96
C SER A 83 25.41 -2.25 21.21
N PRO A 84 26.62 -2.81 21.07
CA PRO A 84 27.46 -3.16 22.21
C PRO A 84 27.61 -1.99 23.19
N GLY A 85 27.48 -2.28 24.49
CA GLY A 85 27.56 -1.28 25.56
C GLY A 85 26.33 -0.39 25.72
N LYS A 86 25.21 -0.63 24.97
CA LYS A 86 23.92 0.01 25.27
C LYS A 86 23.53 -0.37 26.69
N ALA A 87 23.31 0.63 27.53
CA ALA A 87 22.85 0.44 28.90
C ALA A 87 21.64 1.35 29.17
N GLN A 88 20.70 0.85 29.98
CA GLN A 88 19.59 1.63 30.50
C GLN A 88 19.56 1.52 32.03
N PRO A 89 19.37 2.65 32.74
CA PRO A 89 19.27 2.65 34.20
C PRO A 89 18.00 1.91 34.67
N PRO A 90 17.88 1.66 35.99
CA PRO A 90 16.69 1.02 36.55
C PRO A 90 15.41 1.77 36.15
N HIS A 91 14.48 1.07 35.50
CA HIS A 91 13.22 1.65 35.01
C HIS A 91 12.09 0.63 35.12
N ASN A 92 10.86 1.13 35.15
CA ASN A 92 9.64 0.33 35.10
C ASN A 92 8.91 0.47 33.76
N HIS A 93 7.86 -0.31 33.59
CA HIS A 93 7.05 -0.28 32.35
C HIS A 93 5.64 0.28 32.54
N THR A 94 5.11 0.35 33.77
CA THR A 94 3.72 0.72 34.13
C THR A 94 2.65 -0.18 33.46
N THR A 95 3.08 -1.22 32.75
CA THR A 95 2.32 -2.34 32.23
C THR A 95 3.17 -3.60 32.38
N TRP A 96 2.58 -4.78 32.18
CA TRP A 96 3.39 -5.99 32.13
C TRP A 96 4.23 -6.04 30.86
N ALA A 97 5.37 -6.72 30.94
CA ALA A 97 6.24 -6.95 29.80
C ALA A 97 6.83 -8.36 29.81
N VAL A 98 7.07 -8.93 28.62
CA VAL A 98 7.89 -10.14 28.43
C VAL A 98 8.95 -9.83 27.40
N ILE A 99 10.21 -10.18 27.69
CA ILE A 99 11.36 -9.96 26.81
C ILE A 99 12.02 -11.30 26.51
N SER A 100 12.31 -11.59 25.23
CA SER A 100 13.00 -12.81 24.79
C SER A 100 14.06 -12.52 23.74
N GLY A 101 15.19 -13.23 23.78
CA GLY A 101 16.31 -13.03 22.88
C GLY A 101 16.14 -13.68 21.51
N VAL A 102 16.41 -12.91 20.44
CA VAL A 102 16.55 -13.42 19.06
C VAL A 102 18.00 -13.74 18.76
N PHE A 103 18.89 -12.77 18.98
CA PHE A 103 20.34 -12.91 18.92
C PHE A 103 21.02 -11.86 19.80
N GLY A 104 22.30 -12.09 20.11
CA GLY A 104 23.05 -11.28 21.07
C GLY A 104 22.63 -11.58 22.51
N ARG A 105 23.16 -10.81 23.47
CA ARG A 105 22.99 -11.01 24.90
C ARG A 105 22.68 -9.70 25.60
N GLU A 106 21.64 -9.69 26.43
CA GLU A 106 21.22 -8.53 27.22
C GLU A 106 21.16 -8.91 28.68
N HIS A 107 22.01 -8.28 29.49
CA HIS A 107 22.01 -8.47 30.92
C HIS A 107 20.97 -7.60 31.59
N ASN A 108 20.12 -8.22 32.39
CA ASN A 108 19.06 -7.57 33.15
C ASN A 108 19.31 -7.78 34.63
N VAL A 109 19.32 -6.70 35.40
CA VAL A 109 19.33 -6.74 36.88
C VAL A 109 17.98 -6.28 37.37
N PHE A 110 17.36 -7.04 38.28
CA PHE A 110 16.00 -6.81 38.77
C PHE A 110 16.03 -6.10 40.10
N TYR A 111 15.06 -5.21 40.31
CA TYR A 111 14.93 -4.45 41.55
C TYR A 111 13.47 -4.38 41.98
N THR A 112 13.28 -4.36 43.31
CA THR A 112 12.00 -4.01 43.93
C THR A 112 12.10 -2.64 44.57
N ARG A 113 11.08 -1.83 44.45
CA ARG A 113 10.98 -0.53 45.15
C ARG A 113 10.56 -0.76 46.59
N THR A 114 11.37 -0.26 47.55
CA THR A 114 11.22 -0.57 48.99
C THR A 114 10.79 0.64 49.85
N ASP A 115 10.68 1.85 49.25
CA ASP A 115 10.14 3.02 49.91
C ASP A 115 8.59 3.01 49.91
N ASN A 116 8.00 3.75 50.84
CA ASN A 116 6.55 3.91 50.99
C ASN A 116 5.95 4.98 50.04
N ARG A 117 6.76 5.53 49.11
CA ARG A 117 6.38 6.55 48.12
C ARG A 117 5.92 7.91 48.69
N ASP A 118 6.33 8.24 49.92
CA ASP A 118 5.93 9.45 50.61
C ASP A 118 6.61 10.71 50.06
N VAL A 119 7.77 10.56 49.43
CA VAL A 119 8.53 11.69 48.88
C VAL A 119 8.38 11.65 47.33
N PRO A 120 7.61 12.60 46.74
CA PRO A 120 7.49 12.67 45.29
C PRO A 120 8.84 12.92 44.61
N GLY A 121 9.14 12.17 43.55
CA GLY A 121 10.38 12.32 42.79
C GLY A 121 11.58 11.51 43.37
N GLU A 122 11.41 10.82 44.48
CA GLU A 122 12.42 9.99 45.09
C GLU A 122 11.95 8.54 45.30
N GLY A 123 12.87 7.60 45.44
CA GLY A 123 12.56 6.21 45.77
C GLY A 123 13.80 5.45 46.13
N ARG A 124 13.62 4.25 46.72
CA ARG A 124 14.69 3.31 47.08
C ARG A 124 14.47 2.01 46.35
N LEU A 125 15.55 1.48 45.77
CA LEU A 125 15.54 0.22 45.06
C LEU A 125 16.45 -0.80 45.79
N GLU A 126 15.99 -2.05 45.84
CA GLU A 126 16.75 -3.19 46.34
C GLU A 126 16.87 -4.22 45.21
N LYS A 127 18.10 -4.69 44.95
CA LYS A 127 18.36 -5.74 43.97
C LYS A 127 17.74 -7.05 44.39
N THR A 128 16.95 -7.68 43.53
CA THR A 128 16.27 -8.96 43.79
C THR A 128 16.81 -10.13 42.95
N GLY A 129 17.54 -9.83 41.87
CA GLY A 129 18.12 -10.88 41.03
C GLY A 129 18.72 -10.31 39.73
N GLU A 130 19.16 -11.21 38.88
CA GLU A 130 19.67 -10.88 37.55
C GLU A 130 19.51 -12.07 36.61
N LEU A 131 19.40 -11.77 35.30
CA LEU A 131 19.35 -12.77 34.25
C LEU A 131 19.95 -12.19 32.97
N THR A 132 20.74 -12.97 32.25
CA THR A 132 21.10 -12.64 30.86
C THR A 132 20.05 -13.22 29.92
N VAL A 133 19.36 -12.34 29.21
CA VAL A 133 18.41 -12.73 28.18
C VAL A 133 19.17 -12.94 26.88
N GLU A 134 19.01 -14.13 26.32
CA GLU A 134 19.63 -14.55 25.06
C GLU A 134 18.70 -15.52 24.33
N LYS A 135 19.12 -16.03 23.18
CA LYS A 135 18.29 -16.98 22.42
C LYS A 135 17.93 -18.19 23.28
N GLY A 136 16.64 -18.48 23.38
CA GLY A 136 16.11 -19.65 24.08
C GLY A 136 15.59 -19.36 25.49
N ASN A 137 15.72 -18.12 25.99
CA ASN A 137 15.13 -17.75 27.27
C ASN A 137 14.35 -16.44 27.23
N ALA A 138 13.63 -16.15 28.31
CA ALA A 138 12.82 -14.93 28.44
C ALA A 138 12.70 -14.51 29.91
N VAL A 139 12.42 -13.21 30.11
CA VAL A 139 12.08 -12.61 31.39
C VAL A 139 10.70 -11.93 31.30
N GLY A 140 9.99 -11.89 32.43
CA GLY A 140 8.70 -11.20 32.52
C GLY A 140 8.71 -10.20 33.67
N PHE A 141 8.00 -9.09 33.50
CA PHE A 141 7.89 -7.98 34.44
C PHE A 141 6.43 -7.63 34.69
N LEU A 142 6.08 -7.43 35.94
CA LEU A 142 4.82 -6.78 36.32
C LEU A 142 4.95 -5.26 36.21
N PRO A 143 3.84 -4.49 36.23
CA PRO A 143 3.86 -3.04 36.00
C PRO A 143 4.81 -2.23 36.88
N ASP A 144 5.00 -2.68 38.13
CA ASP A 144 5.82 -1.99 39.13
C ASP A 144 7.23 -2.59 39.29
N ASP A 145 7.57 -3.60 38.52
CA ASP A 145 8.93 -4.19 38.53
C ASP A 145 9.93 -3.25 37.87
N PHE A 146 11.14 -3.16 38.44
CA PHE A 146 12.24 -2.37 37.91
C PHE A 146 13.35 -3.27 37.40
N HIS A 147 13.96 -2.88 36.29
CA HIS A 147 15.17 -3.55 35.80
C HIS A 147 16.13 -2.58 35.10
N THR A 148 17.40 -2.99 35.03
CA THR A 148 18.39 -2.39 34.11
C THR A 148 18.56 -3.27 32.90
N ILE A 149 19.08 -2.68 31.83
CA ILE A 149 19.46 -3.38 30.60
C ILE A 149 20.89 -3.01 30.25
N GLU A 150 21.71 -4.03 29.90
CA GLU A 150 23.05 -3.84 29.33
C GLU A 150 23.31 -4.87 28.23
N VAL A 151 23.64 -4.37 27.02
CA VAL A 151 24.02 -5.23 25.89
C VAL A 151 25.45 -5.69 26.06
N LEU A 152 25.66 -7.01 26.17
CA LEU A 152 26.96 -7.64 26.45
C LEU A 152 27.66 -8.05 25.13
N GLY A 153 29.00 -8.03 25.19
CA GLY A 153 29.86 -8.51 24.10
C GLY A 153 30.17 -7.43 23.06
N SER A 154 30.68 -7.85 21.90
CA SER A 154 31.11 -6.99 20.79
C SER A 154 30.11 -6.93 19.64
N GLU A 155 29.08 -7.78 19.66
CA GLU A 155 28.09 -7.89 18.60
C GLU A 155 26.78 -7.21 18.98
N PRO A 156 26.03 -6.69 18.01
CA PRO A 156 24.68 -6.16 18.26
C PRO A 156 23.73 -7.22 18.83
N SER A 157 22.72 -6.77 19.55
CA SER A 157 21.65 -7.63 20.06
C SER A 157 20.31 -7.28 19.43
N LEU A 158 19.41 -8.27 19.38
CA LEU A 158 18.00 -8.11 19.05
C LEU A 158 17.16 -8.94 20.02
N HIS A 159 16.21 -8.26 20.66
CA HIS A 159 15.27 -8.88 21.59
C HIS A 159 13.84 -8.51 21.21
N LEU A 160 12.93 -9.45 21.35
CA LEU A 160 11.48 -9.18 21.23
C LEU A 160 10.97 -8.71 22.59
N HIS A 161 10.27 -7.58 22.59
CA HIS A 161 9.64 -6.99 23.76
C HIS A 161 8.14 -6.95 23.54
N LEU A 162 7.38 -7.72 24.28
CA LEU A 162 5.92 -7.74 24.27
C LEU A 162 5.41 -7.02 25.51
N TYR A 163 4.53 -6.03 25.28
CA TYR A 163 3.92 -5.22 26.35
C TYR A 163 2.40 -5.37 26.34
N GLY A 164 1.79 -5.28 27.52
CA GLY A 164 0.34 -5.23 27.66
C GLY A 164 -0.31 -3.95 27.12
N LEU A 165 0.48 -2.86 26.98
CA LEU A 165 0.05 -1.59 26.37
C LEU A 165 1.24 -0.97 25.62
N SER A 166 0.98 -0.27 24.52
CA SER A 166 2.02 0.30 23.66
C SER A 166 2.85 1.38 24.38
N LEU A 167 4.12 1.47 24.03
CA LEU A 167 5.09 2.36 24.68
C LEU A 167 4.69 3.84 24.62
N GLU A 168 4.00 4.26 23.58
CA GLU A 168 3.50 5.62 23.39
C GLU A 168 2.29 5.95 24.29
N ARG A 169 1.66 4.92 24.84
CA ARG A 169 0.47 5.03 25.69
C ARG A 169 0.75 4.78 27.16
N LEU A 170 2.02 4.57 27.55
CA LEU A 170 2.39 4.31 28.94
C LEU A 170 2.59 5.61 29.73
N PRO A 171 1.64 5.99 30.58
CA PRO A 171 1.80 7.17 31.41
C PRO A 171 2.74 6.88 32.60
N GLY A 172 3.60 7.82 32.92
CA GLY A 172 4.31 7.81 34.20
C GLY A 172 5.40 6.76 34.35
N ARG A 173 5.93 6.17 33.25
CA ARG A 173 7.15 5.35 33.30
C ARG A 173 8.28 6.17 33.92
N ILE A 174 8.98 5.62 34.90
CA ILE A 174 10.08 6.29 35.59
C ILE A 174 11.37 5.53 35.45
N HIS A 175 12.48 6.24 35.53
CA HIS A 175 13.82 5.67 35.67
C HIS A 175 14.60 6.37 36.76
N PHE A 176 15.41 5.60 37.48
CA PHE A 176 16.33 6.09 38.48
C PHE A 176 17.73 6.26 37.87
N ALA A 177 18.44 7.31 38.29
CA ALA A 177 19.82 7.52 37.84
C ALA A 177 20.82 6.51 38.49
N ARG A 178 20.44 5.93 39.62
CA ARG A 178 21.29 5.02 40.42
C ARG A 178 20.56 3.71 40.67
N SER A 179 21.34 2.64 40.82
CA SER A 179 20.83 1.29 41.09
C SER A 179 20.26 1.08 42.49
N ASP A 180 20.58 1.94 43.45
CA ASP A 180 20.03 1.94 44.80
C ASP A 180 18.81 2.88 44.98
N GLY A 181 18.41 3.58 43.88
CA GLY A 181 17.32 4.54 43.88
C GLY A 181 17.80 5.99 43.89
N GLY A 182 17.21 6.84 44.75
CA GLY A 182 17.40 8.29 44.78
C GLY A 182 16.34 9.02 44.00
N THR A 183 16.70 10.08 43.28
CA THR A 183 15.77 10.81 42.44
C THR A 183 15.44 10.04 41.14
N TYR A 184 14.19 10.09 40.72
CA TYR A 184 13.75 9.51 39.45
C TYR A 184 13.26 10.56 38.47
N LYS A 185 13.28 10.23 37.20
CA LYS A 185 12.71 11.04 36.11
C LYS A 185 11.64 10.24 35.38
N VAL A 186 10.66 10.95 34.84
CA VAL A 186 9.65 10.37 33.96
C VAL A 186 10.22 10.29 32.54
N PHE A 187 10.03 9.15 31.88
CA PHE A 187 10.38 9.02 30.46
C PHE A 187 9.56 9.99 29.61
N PRO A 188 10.15 10.50 28.50
CA PRO A 188 9.38 11.27 27.53
C PRO A 188 8.16 10.48 27.02
N ALA A 189 7.07 11.18 26.76
CA ALA A 189 5.81 10.58 26.29
C ALA A 189 5.87 9.94 24.89
N ASN A 190 6.95 10.13 24.15
CA ASN A 190 7.04 9.67 22.76
C ASN A 190 8.40 9.02 22.50
N PRO A 191 8.55 7.70 22.76
CA PRO A 191 9.74 6.98 22.35
C PRO A 191 9.82 6.96 20.80
N ASN A 192 11.03 7.13 20.29
CA ASN A 192 11.30 7.10 18.85
C ASN A 192 11.24 5.65 18.33
N ILE A 193 10.04 5.18 18.00
CA ILE A 193 9.77 3.85 17.49
C ILE A 193 9.84 3.87 15.96
N ALA A 194 10.69 3.00 15.41
CA ALA A 194 10.84 2.83 13.99
C ALA A 194 9.79 1.86 13.42
N GLN A 195 9.43 2.07 12.17
CA GLN A 195 8.68 1.09 11.39
C GLN A 195 9.66 0.19 10.64
N LEU A 196 9.23 -1.03 10.35
CA LEU A 196 10.02 -1.95 9.55
C LEU A 196 10.19 -1.42 8.13
N ALA A 197 11.40 -1.57 7.58
CA ALA A 197 11.66 -1.27 6.18
C ALA A 197 12.11 -2.54 5.46
N ILE A 198 11.63 -2.74 4.24
CA ILE A 198 12.05 -3.82 3.34
C ILE A 198 12.99 -3.30 2.25
N PRO A 199 14.00 -4.07 1.84
CA PRO A 199 14.85 -3.73 0.70
C PRO A 199 14.04 -3.61 -0.60
N PRO A 200 14.48 -2.76 -1.56
CA PRO A 200 13.86 -2.69 -2.89
C PRO A 200 13.75 -4.04 -3.61
N ALA A 201 14.71 -4.94 -3.43
CA ALA A 201 14.67 -6.28 -4.02
C ALA A 201 13.51 -7.14 -3.49
N ASP A 202 13.19 -7.03 -2.19
CA ASP A 202 12.07 -7.74 -1.59
C ASP A 202 10.75 -7.22 -2.14
N LEU A 203 10.58 -5.87 -2.25
CA LEU A 203 9.40 -5.29 -2.89
C LEU A 203 9.27 -5.73 -4.35
N LYS A 204 10.39 -5.80 -5.10
CA LYS A 204 10.38 -6.28 -6.49
C LYS A 204 9.88 -7.72 -6.59
N ALA A 205 10.28 -8.59 -5.67
CA ALA A 205 9.79 -9.96 -5.60
C ALA A 205 8.30 -10.02 -5.24
N MET A 206 7.85 -9.20 -4.27
CA MET A 206 6.44 -9.13 -3.87
C MET A 206 5.51 -8.67 -5.00
N ILE A 207 5.95 -7.75 -5.88
CA ILE A 207 5.17 -7.32 -7.06
C ILE A 207 4.86 -8.48 -8.00
N GLY A 208 5.72 -9.50 -8.05
CA GLY A 208 5.60 -10.63 -8.96
C GLY A 208 5.06 -11.92 -8.35
N ASP A 209 4.74 -11.96 -7.05
CA ASP A 209 4.36 -13.20 -6.35
C ASP A 209 2.87 -13.57 -6.47
N GLY A 210 2.04 -12.68 -7.01
CA GLY A 210 0.60 -12.90 -7.21
C GLY A 210 -0.26 -12.74 -5.96
N GLU A 211 0.33 -12.36 -4.84
CA GLU A 211 -0.38 -12.10 -3.58
C GLU A 211 -0.82 -10.64 -3.47
N GLU A 212 -1.84 -10.37 -2.65
CA GLU A 212 -2.38 -9.01 -2.46
C GLU A 212 -1.32 -8.05 -1.90
N LEU A 213 -1.14 -6.91 -2.56
CA LEU A 213 -0.12 -5.92 -2.24
C LEU A 213 -0.61 -4.51 -2.56
N ALA A 214 -0.54 -3.60 -1.58
CA ALA A 214 -0.75 -2.17 -1.77
C ALA A 214 0.58 -1.42 -1.62
N ILE A 215 0.99 -0.69 -2.66
CA ILE A 215 2.16 0.20 -2.63
C ILE A 215 1.63 1.63 -2.59
N LEU A 216 1.85 2.34 -1.50
CA LEU A 216 1.30 3.67 -1.25
C LEU A 216 2.40 4.71 -1.24
N ASP A 217 2.41 5.60 -2.22
CA ASP A 217 3.27 6.77 -2.22
C ASP A 217 2.56 7.90 -1.46
N VAL A 218 3.11 8.27 -0.31
CA VAL A 218 2.48 9.20 0.63
C VAL A 218 2.88 10.65 0.42
N ARG A 219 3.67 10.93 -0.61
CA ARG A 219 4.02 12.29 -1.05
C ARG A 219 2.82 12.96 -1.71
N GLU A 220 2.81 14.28 -1.73
CA GLU A 220 1.80 15.04 -2.46
C GLU A 220 1.84 14.74 -3.97
N GLU A 221 0.68 14.80 -4.63
CA GLU A 221 0.51 14.38 -6.03
C GLU A 221 1.47 15.09 -6.99
N GLY A 222 1.78 16.37 -6.74
CA GLY A 222 2.75 17.12 -7.53
C GLY A 222 4.16 16.55 -7.47
N VAL A 223 4.57 15.99 -6.33
CA VAL A 223 5.87 15.33 -6.16
C VAL A 223 5.81 13.91 -6.74
N PHE A 224 4.74 13.17 -6.47
CA PHE A 224 4.47 11.86 -7.06
C PHE A 224 4.55 11.90 -8.59
N SER A 225 3.95 12.92 -9.23
CA SER A 225 3.92 13.05 -10.68
C SER A 225 5.31 13.29 -11.32
N GLN A 226 6.30 13.71 -10.56
CA GLN A 226 7.65 13.88 -11.06
C GLN A 226 8.37 12.54 -11.25
N GLU A 227 8.27 11.67 -10.25
CA GLU A 227 8.78 10.31 -10.33
C GLU A 227 8.14 9.41 -9.26
N HIS A 228 7.79 8.17 -9.62
CA HIS A 228 7.21 7.17 -8.72
C HIS A 228 7.42 5.75 -9.25
N LEU A 229 7.17 4.74 -8.42
CA LEU A 229 7.14 3.34 -8.82
C LEU A 229 5.89 3.06 -9.66
N LEU A 230 5.99 2.21 -10.70
CA LEU A 230 4.89 1.94 -11.64
C LEU A 230 3.56 1.56 -10.95
N PHE A 231 3.63 0.70 -9.95
CA PHE A 231 2.44 0.20 -9.24
C PHE A 231 2.12 0.94 -7.95
N ALA A 232 2.84 2.04 -7.63
CA ALA A 232 2.48 2.86 -6.49
C ALA A 232 1.21 3.66 -6.77
N ALA A 233 0.27 3.60 -5.83
CA ALA A 233 -0.88 4.50 -5.81
C ALA A 233 -0.50 5.81 -5.12
N SER A 234 -0.88 6.95 -5.71
CA SER A 234 -0.76 8.25 -5.05
C SER A 234 -1.72 8.32 -3.87
N MET A 235 -1.17 8.33 -2.66
CA MET A 235 -1.89 8.40 -1.39
C MET A 235 -1.26 9.47 -0.50
N PRO A 236 -1.40 10.77 -0.85
CA PRO A 236 -0.85 11.84 -0.03
C PRO A 236 -1.23 11.69 1.44
N MET A 237 -0.27 11.94 2.34
CA MET A 237 -0.51 11.89 3.78
C MET A 237 -1.73 12.73 4.19
N SER A 238 -1.99 13.84 3.52
CA SER A 238 -3.15 14.73 3.71
C SER A 238 -4.51 14.07 3.42
N HIS A 239 -4.54 12.98 2.64
CA HIS A 239 -5.76 12.26 2.24
C HIS A 239 -5.84 10.83 2.79
N LEU A 240 -4.83 10.38 3.53
CA LEU A 240 -4.68 9.00 3.97
C LEU A 240 -5.92 8.50 4.74
N GLU A 241 -6.40 9.26 5.71
CA GLU A 241 -7.54 8.87 6.54
C GLU A 241 -8.86 8.74 5.77
N THR A 242 -9.06 9.59 4.75
CA THR A 242 -10.31 9.64 4.01
C THR A 242 -10.38 8.65 2.84
N ARG A 243 -9.23 8.23 2.32
CA ARG A 243 -9.16 7.40 1.10
C ARG A 243 -8.75 5.95 1.38
N MET A 244 -8.03 5.70 2.49
CA MET A 244 -7.41 4.39 2.73
C MET A 244 -8.43 3.26 2.81
N GLY A 245 -9.59 3.49 3.46
CA GLY A 245 -10.63 2.47 3.59
C GLY A 245 -11.22 2.00 2.25
N ALA A 246 -11.31 2.90 1.27
CA ALA A 246 -11.79 2.58 -0.07
C ALA A 246 -10.70 1.94 -0.95
N LEU A 247 -9.43 2.40 -0.82
CA LEU A 247 -8.32 1.91 -1.63
C LEU A 247 -7.74 0.57 -1.14
N VAL A 248 -7.74 0.33 0.17
CA VAL A 248 -7.26 -0.92 0.77
C VAL A 248 -8.26 -1.35 1.84
N PRO A 249 -9.40 -1.91 1.47
CA PRO A 249 -10.45 -2.30 2.42
C PRO A 249 -10.00 -3.42 3.37
N HIS A 250 -9.11 -4.29 2.93
CA HIS A 250 -8.63 -5.43 3.69
C HIS A 250 -7.49 -5.01 4.64
N LYS A 251 -7.76 -5.00 5.96
CA LYS A 251 -6.85 -4.48 6.99
C LYS A 251 -5.57 -5.30 7.21
N THR A 252 -5.54 -6.54 6.75
CA THR A 252 -4.36 -7.42 6.85
C THR A 252 -3.58 -7.53 5.53
N ALA A 253 -4.04 -6.83 4.47
CA ALA A 253 -3.29 -6.72 3.21
C ALA A 253 -1.86 -6.20 3.47
N ARG A 254 -0.91 -6.65 2.65
CA ARG A 254 0.46 -6.14 2.68
C ARG A 254 0.49 -4.69 2.19
N VAL A 255 0.89 -3.77 3.05
CA VAL A 255 0.99 -2.35 2.72
C VAL A 255 2.45 -1.91 2.75
N ILE A 256 2.96 -1.43 1.63
CA ILE A 256 4.30 -0.84 1.54
C ILE A 256 4.15 0.67 1.37
N VAL A 257 4.66 1.41 2.34
CA VAL A 257 4.65 2.87 2.35
C VAL A 257 5.93 3.38 1.68
N VAL A 258 5.76 4.28 0.73
CA VAL A 258 6.85 4.87 -0.04
C VAL A 258 6.80 6.39 0.09
N ASP A 259 7.96 7.01 0.32
CA ASP A 259 8.19 8.45 0.18
C ASP A 259 9.43 8.72 -0.67
N GLY A 260 10.10 9.87 -0.51
CA GLY A 260 11.31 10.19 -1.28
C GLY A 260 12.52 9.35 -0.89
N ASP A 261 12.78 9.22 0.40
CA ASP A 261 14.05 8.71 0.97
C ASP A 261 13.88 7.66 2.07
N GLY A 262 12.65 7.23 2.38
CA GLY A 262 12.35 6.31 3.49
C GLY A 262 12.41 7.02 4.85
N GLY A 263 12.16 8.34 4.87
CA GLY A 263 12.32 9.21 6.02
C GLY A 263 11.07 9.42 6.87
N ASP A 264 10.96 10.62 7.44
CA ASP A 264 9.92 10.98 8.43
C ASP A 264 8.50 10.84 7.89
N LEU A 265 8.26 11.21 6.63
CA LEU A 265 6.92 11.17 6.05
C LEU A 265 6.37 9.74 5.99
N ALA A 266 7.20 8.77 5.53
CA ALA A 266 6.83 7.36 5.49
C ALA A 266 6.59 6.79 6.89
N HIS A 267 7.42 7.15 7.87
CA HIS A 267 7.24 6.71 9.27
C HIS A 267 5.93 7.23 9.85
N ARG A 268 5.60 8.50 9.65
CA ARG A 268 4.33 9.11 10.12
C ARG A 268 3.12 8.47 9.46
N ALA A 269 3.19 8.22 8.17
CA ALA A 269 2.10 7.56 7.44
C ALA A 269 1.89 6.12 7.95
N ALA A 270 2.96 5.34 8.13
CA ALA A 270 2.86 4.00 8.68
C ALA A 270 2.28 4.00 10.10
N TYR A 271 2.70 4.93 10.96
CA TYR A 271 2.11 5.10 12.28
C TYR A 271 0.60 5.36 12.20
N ARG A 272 0.17 6.27 11.31
CA ARG A 272 -1.24 6.56 11.13
C ARG A 272 -2.04 5.38 10.57
N LEU A 273 -1.43 4.56 9.72
CA LEU A 273 -2.04 3.32 9.22
C LEU A 273 -2.28 2.29 10.34
N PHE A 274 -1.37 2.17 11.30
CA PHE A 274 -1.61 1.35 12.49
C PHE A 274 -2.81 1.85 13.29
N ASP A 275 -2.93 3.18 13.53
CA ASP A 275 -4.10 3.77 14.19
C ASP A 275 -5.41 3.47 13.44
N LEU A 276 -5.36 3.37 12.11
CA LEU A 276 -6.49 2.98 11.27
C LEU A 276 -6.75 1.47 11.21
N GLY A 277 -5.96 0.66 11.95
CA GLY A 277 -6.14 -0.77 12.11
C GLY A 277 -5.46 -1.64 11.05
N TYR A 278 -4.57 -1.09 10.21
CA TYR A 278 -3.74 -1.89 9.30
C TYR A 278 -2.60 -2.55 10.09
N LYS A 279 -2.36 -3.84 9.84
CA LYS A 279 -1.43 -4.63 10.68
C LYS A 279 -0.16 -5.07 9.95
N ASN A 280 -0.20 -5.17 8.63
CA ASN A 280 0.89 -5.71 7.81
C ASN A 280 1.54 -4.59 7.00
N ILE A 281 2.30 -3.73 7.67
CA ILE A 281 2.87 -2.51 7.10
C ILE A 281 4.39 -2.59 7.12
N ALA A 282 5.02 -2.18 6.03
CA ALA A 282 6.45 -1.92 5.97
C ALA A 282 6.75 -0.65 5.13
N LEU A 283 7.91 -0.07 5.35
CA LEU A 283 8.43 1.02 4.53
C LEU A 283 9.30 0.47 3.41
N LEU A 284 9.37 1.16 2.28
CA LEU A 284 10.42 0.92 1.30
C LEU A 284 11.73 1.54 1.79
N ALA A 285 12.76 0.74 2.00
CA ALA A 285 14.05 1.20 2.45
C ALA A 285 14.66 2.20 1.45
N GLY A 286 14.89 3.44 1.92
CA GLY A 286 15.39 4.53 1.08
C GLY A 286 14.35 5.12 0.12
N GLY A 287 13.07 4.75 0.25
CA GLY A 287 11.98 5.31 -0.55
C GLY A 287 12.20 5.18 -2.07
N THR A 288 11.69 6.14 -2.83
CA THR A 288 11.89 6.22 -4.29
C THR A 288 13.36 6.29 -4.67
N GLU A 289 14.18 7.03 -3.90
CA GLU A 289 15.63 7.10 -4.13
C GLU A 289 16.32 5.75 -3.91
N GLY A 290 15.92 4.99 -2.88
CA GLY A 290 16.41 3.64 -2.63
C GLY A 290 16.09 2.68 -3.77
N TRP A 291 14.88 2.78 -4.33
CA TRP A 291 14.43 2.02 -5.49
C TRP A 291 15.31 2.29 -6.72
N LYS A 292 15.57 3.57 -7.02
CA LYS A 292 16.48 4.00 -8.11
C LYS A 292 17.91 3.52 -7.92
N LYS A 293 18.45 3.66 -6.69
CA LYS A 293 19.81 3.19 -6.37
C LYS A 293 19.97 1.68 -6.51
N ALA A 294 18.90 0.93 -6.34
CA ALA A 294 18.87 -0.51 -6.59
C ALA A 294 18.78 -0.86 -8.09
N GLY A 295 18.72 0.12 -8.98
CA GLY A 295 18.69 -0.06 -10.44
C GLY A 295 17.30 -0.30 -11.00
N TYR A 296 16.23 -0.05 -10.25
CA TYR A 296 14.85 -0.20 -10.70
C TYR A 296 14.31 1.09 -11.32
N GLU A 297 13.44 0.92 -12.30
CA GLU A 297 12.85 2.01 -13.06
C GLU A 297 11.80 2.79 -12.25
N VAL A 298 11.79 4.10 -12.44
CA VAL A 298 10.75 5.02 -11.96
C VAL A 298 10.08 5.73 -13.14
N PHE A 299 8.87 6.20 -12.93
CA PHE A 299 8.00 6.75 -13.98
C PHE A 299 7.54 8.15 -13.61
N SER A 300 7.34 9.00 -14.60
CA SER A 300 6.82 10.36 -14.42
C SER A 300 5.41 10.53 -14.97
N GLY A 301 4.63 11.37 -14.33
CA GLY A 301 3.25 11.71 -14.68
C GLY A 301 2.24 11.05 -13.73
N VAL A 302 0.95 11.29 -14.02
CA VAL A 302 -0.18 10.61 -13.40
C VAL A 302 -0.79 9.63 -14.39
N PHE A 303 -1.51 8.62 -13.92
CA PHE A 303 -2.11 7.57 -14.76
C PHE A 303 -1.10 6.77 -15.59
N VAL A 304 0.11 6.58 -15.09
CA VAL A 304 1.18 5.86 -15.80
C VAL A 304 0.80 4.41 -16.12
N PRO A 305 0.13 3.63 -15.24
CA PRO A 305 -0.29 2.26 -15.60
C PRO A 305 -1.16 2.20 -16.84
N SER A 306 -2.12 3.13 -17.03
CA SER A 306 -2.97 3.16 -18.22
C SER A 306 -2.20 3.55 -19.48
N LYS A 307 -1.20 4.44 -19.36
CA LYS A 307 -0.30 4.80 -20.47
C LYS A 307 0.57 3.61 -20.87
N ALA A 308 1.20 2.94 -19.91
CA ALA A 308 2.00 1.74 -20.14
C ALA A 308 1.17 0.63 -20.80
N PHE A 309 -0.07 0.43 -20.37
CA PHE A 309 -1.00 -0.50 -21.00
C PHE A 309 -1.30 -0.11 -22.45
N GLY A 310 -1.52 1.16 -22.76
CA GLY A 310 -1.71 1.64 -24.13
C GLY A 310 -0.52 1.36 -25.04
N GLU A 311 0.71 1.58 -24.57
CA GLU A 311 1.93 1.23 -25.30
C GLU A 311 2.04 -0.30 -25.49
N PHE A 312 1.74 -1.09 -24.46
CA PHE A 312 1.69 -2.56 -24.59
C PHE A 312 0.70 -2.99 -25.68
N VAL A 313 -0.51 -2.43 -25.67
CA VAL A 313 -1.55 -2.73 -26.67
C VAL A 313 -1.06 -2.41 -28.08
N GLU A 314 -0.47 -1.22 -28.30
CA GLU A 314 0.05 -0.84 -29.61
C GLU A 314 1.11 -1.80 -30.11
N HIS A 315 2.10 -2.13 -29.26
CA HIS A 315 3.19 -3.01 -29.65
C HIS A 315 2.77 -4.48 -29.82
N HIS A 316 1.89 -4.97 -28.94
CA HIS A 316 1.46 -6.37 -28.97
C HIS A 316 0.55 -6.70 -30.16
N TYR A 317 -0.33 -5.75 -30.51
CA TYR A 317 -1.32 -5.96 -31.58
C TYR A 317 -0.97 -5.24 -32.88
N ASP A 318 0.12 -4.50 -32.95
CA ASP A 318 0.48 -3.62 -34.07
C ASP A 318 -0.73 -2.75 -34.51
N THR A 319 -1.35 -2.07 -33.53
CA THR A 319 -2.56 -1.29 -33.73
C THR A 319 -2.33 -0.23 -34.82
N PRO A 320 -3.09 -0.24 -35.94
CA PRO A 320 -2.87 0.68 -37.06
C PRO A 320 -3.04 2.14 -36.67
N ARG A 321 -2.16 2.99 -37.17
CA ARG A 321 -2.18 4.43 -36.89
C ARG A 321 -2.03 5.26 -38.18
N ILE A 322 -2.46 6.52 -38.11
CA ILE A 322 -2.38 7.50 -39.19
C ILE A 322 -1.71 8.79 -38.68
N GLU A 323 -0.86 9.39 -39.48
CA GLU A 323 -0.22 10.67 -39.16
C GLU A 323 -1.26 11.83 -39.32
N PRO A 324 -1.12 12.91 -38.51
CA PRO A 324 -2.01 14.07 -38.60
C PRO A 324 -2.11 14.69 -40.00
N GLN A 325 -0.98 14.80 -40.72
CA GLN A 325 -0.94 15.35 -42.10
C GLN A 325 -1.71 14.47 -43.10
N GLU A 326 -1.60 13.15 -42.94
CA GLU A 326 -2.33 12.20 -43.79
C GLU A 326 -3.84 12.27 -43.50
N LEU A 327 -4.26 12.34 -42.23
CA LEU A 327 -5.66 12.56 -41.89
C LEU A 327 -6.17 13.87 -42.44
N LYS A 328 -5.38 14.96 -42.38
CA LYS A 328 -5.74 16.23 -43.00
C LYS A 328 -5.96 16.10 -44.49
N ALA A 329 -5.09 15.39 -45.19
CA ALA A 329 -5.26 15.13 -46.63
C ALA A 329 -6.53 14.32 -46.93
N TRP A 330 -6.90 13.35 -46.09
CA TRP A 330 -8.14 12.60 -46.24
C TRP A 330 -9.38 13.48 -46.03
N ILE A 331 -9.36 14.41 -45.09
CA ILE A 331 -10.44 15.40 -44.85
C ILE A 331 -10.60 16.26 -46.10
N ASP A 332 -9.50 16.82 -46.64
CA ASP A 332 -9.51 17.72 -47.78
C ASP A 332 -9.99 17.04 -49.09
N GLN A 333 -9.73 15.75 -49.22
CA GLN A 333 -10.16 14.91 -50.34
C GLN A 333 -11.61 14.41 -50.20
N GLY A 334 -12.29 14.69 -49.08
CA GLY A 334 -13.63 14.18 -48.81
C GLY A 334 -13.70 12.64 -48.76
N LYS A 335 -12.65 11.98 -48.26
CA LYS A 335 -12.61 10.54 -48.16
C LYS A 335 -13.73 9.99 -47.28
N ASP A 336 -14.32 8.86 -47.68
CA ASP A 336 -15.34 8.18 -46.87
C ASP A 336 -14.73 7.68 -45.53
N MET A 337 -14.99 8.44 -44.46
CA MET A 337 -14.47 8.14 -43.11
C MET A 337 -15.33 8.83 -42.05
N VAL A 338 -15.22 8.30 -40.82
CA VAL A 338 -15.71 8.92 -39.60
C VAL A 338 -14.55 9.10 -38.61
N ILE A 339 -14.50 10.27 -37.95
CA ILE A 339 -13.49 10.56 -36.88
C ILE A 339 -14.23 10.53 -35.54
N LEU A 340 -13.92 9.52 -34.72
CA LEU A 340 -14.53 9.31 -33.42
C LEU A 340 -13.56 9.76 -32.32
N ASP A 341 -13.97 10.73 -31.53
CA ASP A 341 -13.19 11.23 -30.41
C ASP A 341 -13.55 10.46 -29.13
N SER A 342 -12.60 9.70 -28.60
CA SER A 342 -12.79 8.80 -27.46
C SER A 342 -12.68 9.51 -26.10
N ARG A 343 -12.68 10.84 -26.09
CA ARG A 343 -12.65 11.66 -24.87
C ARG A 343 -14.07 11.96 -24.35
N PRO A 344 -14.21 12.44 -23.11
CA PRO A 344 -15.47 13.01 -22.64
C PRO A 344 -15.83 14.32 -23.39
N MET A 345 -17.13 14.66 -23.43
CA MET A 345 -17.68 15.82 -24.15
C MET A 345 -17.04 17.16 -23.74
N ASP A 346 -16.68 17.33 -22.48
CA ASP A 346 -16.04 18.57 -22.01
C ASP A 346 -14.64 18.78 -22.61
N GLU A 347 -13.85 17.72 -22.78
CA GLU A 347 -12.57 17.75 -23.49
C GLU A 347 -12.80 18.01 -25.00
N PHE A 348 -13.78 17.34 -25.60
CA PHE A 348 -14.12 17.47 -27.01
C PHE A 348 -14.57 18.88 -27.35
N THR A 349 -15.46 19.46 -26.55
CA THR A 349 -15.98 20.83 -26.74
C THR A 349 -14.85 21.86 -26.63
N ARG A 350 -13.92 21.67 -25.73
CA ARG A 350 -12.79 22.58 -25.53
C ARG A 350 -11.91 22.66 -26.77
N MET A 351 -11.60 21.53 -27.39
CA MET A 351 -10.88 21.43 -28.66
C MET A 351 -11.01 20.02 -29.26
N SER A 352 -11.23 19.95 -30.58
CA SER A 352 -11.42 18.70 -31.32
C SER A 352 -10.82 18.74 -32.72
N ILE A 353 -10.71 17.59 -33.37
CA ILE A 353 -10.37 17.51 -34.80
C ILE A 353 -11.57 17.99 -35.61
N PRO A 354 -11.38 18.84 -36.64
CA PRO A 354 -12.47 19.27 -37.55
C PRO A 354 -13.21 18.06 -38.14
N GLY A 355 -14.54 18.06 -38.05
CA GLY A 355 -15.41 16.97 -38.57
C GLY A 355 -15.48 15.76 -37.62
N GLY A 356 -14.83 15.81 -36.45
CA GLY A 356 -14.92 14.76 -35.45
C GLY A 356 -16.27 14.72 -34.72
N VAL A 357 -16.63 13.56 -34.21
CA VAL A 357 -17.82 13.27 -33.42
C VAL A 357 -17.38 12.72 -32.08
N ASP A 358 -17.89 13.27 -30.98
CA ASP A 358 -17.66 12.75 -29.64
C ASP A 358 -18.29 11.37 -29.48
N CYS A 359 -17.47 10.40 -29.07
CA CYS A 359 -17.88 9.03 -28.81
C CYS A 359 -16.92 8.44 -27.77
N PRO A 360 -17.21 8.59 -26.47
CA PRO A 360 -16.33 8.14 -25.40
C PRO A 360 -15.83 6.70 -25.58
N GLY A 361 -14.60 6.43 -25.16
CA GLY A 361 -13.91 5.16 -25.47
C GLY A 361 -14.70 3.90 -25.11
N ALA A 362 -15.43 3.92 -24.00
CA ALA A 362 -16.30 2.82 -23.60
C ALA A 362 -17.52 2.61 -24.53
N GLU A 363 -17.92 3.63 -25.28
CA GLU A 363 -19.09 3.59 -26.14
C GLU A 363 -18.77 3.30 -27.62
N LEU A 364 -17.50 3.29 -28.01
CA LEU A 364 -17.08 3.10 -29.39
C LEU A 364 -17.70 1.84 -30.03
N VAL A 365 -17.54 0.67 -29.39
CA VAL A 365 -18.09 -0.60 -29.89
C VAL A 365 -19.60 -0.62 -29.88
N TYR A 366 -20.22 0.10 -28.94
CA TYR A 366 -21.65 0.21 -28.79
C TYR A 366 -22.29 1.04 -29.90
N ARG A 367 -21.61 2.11 -30.41
CA ARG A 367 -22.19 3.11 -31.34
C ARG A 367 -21.68 3.02 -32.78
N VAL A 368 -20.55 2.35 -33.03
CA VAL A 368 -19.88 2.34 -34.34
C VAL A 368 -20.75 1.78 -35.46
N HIS A 369 -21.65 0.86 -35.14
CA HIS A 369 -22.48 0.19 -36.13
C HIS A 369 -23.44 1.15 -36.90
N ASP A 370 -23.87 2.24 -36.24
CA ASP A 370 -24.70 3.27 -36.85
C ASP A 370 -23.86 4.44 -37.40
N LEU A 371 -22.65 4.66 -36.84
CA LEU A 371 -21.73 5.72 -37.26
C LEU A 371 -20.95 5.37 -38.53
N ALA A 372 -20.68 4.10 -38.75
CA ALA A 372 -19.96 3.56 -39.88
C ALA A 372 -20.67 2.30 -40.46
N PRO A 373 -21.93 2.40 -40.91
CA PRO A 373 -22.70 1.24 -41.36
C PRO A 373 -22.16 0.61 -42.67
N ASN A 374 -21.45 1.39 -43.47
CA ASN A 374 -20.83 0.92 -44.71
C ASN A 374 -19.46 0.33 -44.39
N PRO A 375 -19.15 -0.94 -44.73
CA PRO A 375 -17.86 -1.57 -44.49
C PRO A 375 -16.65 -0.86 -45.12
N THR A 376 -16.86 -0.03 -46.16
CA THR A 376 -15.79 0.74 -46.81
C THR A 376 -15.40 2.00 -46.06
N THR A 377 -16.30 2.52 -45.19
CA THR A 377 -16.03 3.71 -44.39
C THR A 377 -14.86 3.46 -43.40
N THR A 378 -13.83 4.28 -43.48
CA THR A 378 -12.70 4.18 -42.55
C THR A 378 -13.07 4.79 -41.20
N VAL A 379 -12.78 4.10 -40.10
CA VAL A 379 -12.97 4.63 -38.74
C VAL A 379 -11.63 5.12 -38.20
N VAL A 380 -11.55 6.41 -37.90
CA VAL A 380 -10.39 7.05 -37.29
C VAL A 380 -10.73 7.32 -35.82
N VAL A 381 -9.96 6.74 -34.89
CA VAL A 381 -10.17 6.99 -33.46
C VAL A 381 -9.16 8.03 -32.97
N ASN A 382 -9.68 9.10 -32.35
CA ASN A 382 -8.90 10.20 -31.80
C ASN A 382 -9.00 10.25 -30.25
N CYS A 383 -8.02 10.87 -29.60
CA CYS A 383 -8.08 11.30 -28.19
C CYS A 383 -7.20 12.55 -27.97
N ALA A 384 -6.91 12.91 -26.74
CA ALA A 384 -6.02 14.03 -26.43
C ALA A 384 -4.57 13.81 -26.92
N GLY A 385 -4.07 12.60 -26.71
CA GLY A 385 -2.70 12.23 -27.02
C GLY A 385 -2.63 10.84 -27.66
N ARG A 386 -2.45 9.79 -26.86
CA ARG A 386 -2.06 8.49 -27.42
C ARG A 386 -2.94 7.33 -26.91
N THR A 387 -2.99 7.14 -25.61
CA THR A 387 -3.49 5.93 -24.93
C THR A 387 -4.93 5.56 -25.30
N ARG A 388 -5.88 6.50 -25.15
CA ARG A 388 -7.32 6.24 -25.36
C ARG A 388 -7.63 5.93 -26.83
N SER A 389 -6.94 6.58 -27.79
CA SER A 389 -7.14 6.29 -29.23
C SER A 389 -6.58 4.93 -29.64
N ILE A 390 -5.45 4.52 -29.07
CA ILE A 390 -4.86 3.19 -29.32
C ILE A 390 -5.80 2.10 -28.78
N ILE A 391 -6.19 2.19 -27.49
CA ILE A 391 -7.08 1.24 -26.84
C ILE A 391 -8.43 1.19 -27.56
N GLY A 392 -9.00 2.36 -27.91
CA GLY A 392 -10.28 2.45 -28.61
C GLY A 392 -10.25 1.83 -30.01
N ALA A 393 -9.20 2.13 -30.80
CA ALA A 393 -9.03 1.52 -32.12
C ALA A 393 -8.86 -0.01 -32.01
N GLN A 394 -8.03 -0.48 -31.07
CA GLN A 394 -7.85 -1.91 -30.86
C GLN A 394 -9.13 -2.60 -30.36
N SER A 395 -9.95 -1.92 -29.54
CA SER A 395 -11.23 -2.45 -29.11
C SER A 395 -12.20 -2.67 -30.29
N LEU A 396 -12.24 -1.75 -31.25
CA LEU A 396 -13.03 -1.91 -32.49
C LEU A 396 -12.51 -3.05 -33.36
N ILE A 397 -11.19 -3.18 -33.50
CA ILE A 397 -10.56 -4.30 -34.23
C ILE A 397 -10.88 -5.64 -33.53
N ASN A 398 -10.76 -5.71 -32.21
CA ASN A 398 -11.11 -6.89 -31.43
C ASN A 398 -12.60 -7.22 -31.50
N ALA A 399 -13.44 -6.22 -31.62
CA ALA A 399 -14.87 -6.35 -31.87
C ALA A 399 -15.16 -6.97 -33.26
N GLY A 400 -14.17 -6.94 -34.17
CA GLY A 400 -14.29 -7.54 -35.51
C GLY A 400 -15.27 -6.80 -36.41
N ILE A 401 -15.31 -5.47 -36.32
CA ILE A 401 -16.08 -4.66 -37.30
C ILE A 401 -15.41 -4.79 -38.69
N PRO A 402 -16.18 -4.75 -39.78
CA PRO A 402 -15.63 -4.95 -41.11
C PRO A 402 -14.83 -3.73 -41.61
N ASN A 403 -14.98 -2.60 -41.00
CA ASN A 403 -14.36 -1.33 -41.36
C ASN A 403 -12.85 -1.32 -41.14
N LYS A 404 -12.10 -0.60 -41.94
CA LYS A 404 -10.73 -0.23 -41.65
C LYS A 404 -10.71 0.68 -40.44
N VAL A 405 -9.93 0.35 -39.40
CA VAL A 405 -9.77 1.15 -38.17
C VAL A 405 -8.35 1.63 -38.03
N VAL A 406 -8.15 2.90 -37.71
CA VAL A 406 -6.83 3.48 -37.42
C VAL A 406 -6.91 4.44 -36.23
N ALA A 407 -5.87 4.50 -35.39
CA ALA A 407 -5.72 5.51 -34.35
C ALA A 407 -5.00 6.74 -34.90
N LEU A 408 -5.44 7.96 -34.53
CA LEU A 408 -4.70 9.19 -34.85
C LEU A 408 -3.45 9.26 -33.97
N LYS A 409 -2.28 9.28 -34.59
CA LYS A 409 -0.99 9.35 -33.90
C LYS A 409 -0.90 10.64 -33.09
N ASN A 410 -0.62 10.48 -31.79
CA ASN A 410 -0.55 11.56 -30.81
C ASN A 410 -1.83 12.43 -30.70
N GLY A 411 -2.96 11.97 -31.25
CA GLY A 411 -4.29 12.57 -31.07
C GLY A 411 -4.40 14.07 -31.39
N THR A 412 -5.24 14.75 -30.64
CA THR A 412 -5.43 16.21 -30.77
C THR A 412 -4.15 17.00 -30.55
N MET A 413 -3.26 16.54 -29.66
CA MET A 413 -1.95 17.15 -29.44
C MET A 413 -1.06 17.03 -30.69
N GLY A 414 -0.99 15.82 -31.29
CA GLY A 414 -0.21 15.61 -32.52
C GLY A 414 -0.73 16.48 -33.68
N TRP A 415 -2.06 16.60 -33.80
CA TRP A 415 -2.70 17.47 -34.75
C TRP A 415 -2.28 18.95 -34.59
N HIS A 416 -2.32 19.46 -33.35
CA HIS A 416 -1.90 20.82 -33.04
C HIS A 416 -0.40 21.05 -33.30
N LEU A 417 0.46 20.11 -32.87
CA LEU A 417 1.92 20.20 -33.09
C LEU A 417 2.30 20.13 -34.57
N ALA A 418 1.46 19.53 -35.40
CA ALA A 418 1.62 19.55 -36.86
C ALA A 418 1.19 20.90 -37.49
N GLY A 419 0.85 21.91 -36.69
CA GLY A 419 0.41 23.24 -37.17
C GLY A 419 -1.01 23.29 -37.75
N LEU A 420 -1.81 22.24 -37.50
CA LEU A 420 -3.15 22.11 -38.03
C LEU A 420 -4.20 22.77 -37.13
N ALA A 421 -5.22 23.41 -37.73
CA ALA A 421 -6.23 24.12 -36.95
C ALA A 421 -7.20 23.17 -36.23
N LEU A 422 -7.41 23.44 -34.95
CA LEU A 422 -8.38 22.75 -34.11
C LEU A 422 -9.77 23.38 -34.22
N ALA A 423 -10.81 22.58 -34.16
CA ALA A 423 -12.17 23.03 -33.90
C ALA A 423 -12.37 23.27 -32.39
N ARG A 424 -13.24 24.25 -32.07
CA ARG A 424 -13.59 24.60 -30.67
C ARG A 424 -15.09 24.80 -30.55
N GLY A 425 -15.66 24.60 -29.36
CA GLY A 425 -17.08 24.78 -29.08
C GLY A 425 -17.98 23.81 -29.85
N LYS A 426 -17.45 22.67 -30.30
CA LYS A 426 -18.21 21.64 -30.99
C LYS A 426 -18.92 20.73 -30.01
N THR A 427 -20.14 20.31 -30.33
CA THR A 427 -20.99 19.47 -29.49
C THR A 427 -21.58 18.29 -30.29
N ALA A 428 -20.99 17.98 -31.45
CA ALA A 428 -21.38 16.80 -32.24
C ALA A 428 -21.10 15.53 -31.42
N HIS A 429 -22.15 14.84 -31.05
CA HIS A 429 -22.10 13.64 -30.21
C HIS A 429 -22.70 12.46 -30.96
N ALA A 430 -22.17 11.27 -30.75
CA ALA A 430 -22.69 10.03 -31.29
C ALA A 430 -24.13 9.78 -30.76
N PRO A 431 -25.13 9.60 -31.61
CA PRO A 431 -26.50 9.38 -31.18
C PRO A 431 -26.65 8.03 -30.45
N ALA A 432 -27.76 7.87 -29.74
CA ALA A 432 -28.14 6.54 -29.22
C ALA A 432 -28.23 5.53 -30.37
N PRO A 433 -27.81 4.26 -30.17
CA PRO A 433 -27.83 3.28 -31.24
C PRO A 433 -29.27 2.97 -31.71
N SER A 434 -29.41 2.71 -32.99
CA SER A 434 -30.66 2.16 -33.56
C SER A 434 -30.92 0.74 -33.00
N PRO A 435 -32.14 0.21 -33.07
CA PRO A 435 -32.42 -1.18 -32.68
C PRO A 435 -31.52 -2.18 -33.40
N GLU A 436 -31.19 -1.94 -34.67
CA GLU A 436 -30.27 -2.79 -35.44
C GLU A 436 -28.82 -2.67 -34.97
N GLY A 437 -28.34 -1.43 -34.72
CA GLY A 437 -27.02 -1.15 -34.20
C GLY A 437 -26.83 -1.77 -32.80
N LEU A 438 -27.85 -1.64 -31.94
CA LEU A 438 -27.86 -2.24 -30.63
C LEU A 438 -27.76 -3.78 -30.69
N ALA A 439 -28.56 -4.43 -31.56
CA ALA A 439 -28.50 -5.89 -31.73
C ALA A 439 -27.12 -6.36 -32.19
N LYS A 440 -26.47 -5.63 -33.11
CA LYS A 440 -25.11 -5.89 -33.58
C LYS A 440 -24.10 -5.73 -32.41
N ALA A 441 -24.21 -4.66 -31.64
CA ALA A 441 -23.32 -4.40 -30.49
C ALA A 441 -23.42 -5.51 -29.42
N GLN A 442 -24.64 -5.96 -29.07
CA GLN A 442 -24.87 -7.06 -28.16
C GLN A 442 -24.24 -8.38 -28.65
N ALA A 443 -24.42 -8.71 -29.93
CA ALA A 443 -23.80 -9.90 -30.51
C ALA A 443 -22.26 -9.85 -30.48
N VAL A 444 -21.70 -8.66 -30.75
CA VAL A 444 -20.26 -8.39 -30.65
C VAL A 444 -19.79 -8.53 -29.21
N ALA A 445 -20.48 -7.92 -28.24
CA ALA A 445 -20.11 -8.01 -26.83
C ALA A 445 -20.07 -9.46 -26.33
N ALA A 446 -21.07 -10.28 -26.68
CA ALA A 446 -21.09 -11.70 -26.34
C ALA A 446 -19.91 -12.49 -26.94
N ARG A 447 -19.51 -12.15 -28.19
CA ARG A 447 -18.35 -12.78 -28.87
C ARG A 447 -17.03 -12.36 -28.20
N VAL A 448 -16.85 -11.08 -27.95
CA VAL A 448 -15.66 -10.54 -27.28
C VAL A 448 -15.53 -11.08 -25.87
N GLY A 449 -16.64 -11.11 -25.10
CA GLY A 449 -16.66 -11.69 -23.75
C GLY A 449 -16.16 -13.15 -23.76
N ARG A 450 -16.63 -13.97 -24.68
CA ARG A 450 -16.12 -15.36 -24.84
C ARG A 450 -14.64 -15.42 -25.22
N ARG A 451 -14.21 -14.57 -26.18
CA ARG A 451 -12.81 -14.53 -26.63
C ARG A 451 -11.83 -14.21 -25.51
N PHE A 452 -12.20 -13.28 -24.63
CA PHE A 452 -11.33 -12.84 -23.52
C PHE A 452 -11.65 -13.48 -22.18
N GLY A 453 -12.51 -14.50 -22.17
CA GLY A 453 -12.81 -15.26 -20.94
C GLY A 453 -13.52 -14.45 -19.86
N VAL A 454 -14.31 -13.43 -20.24
CA VAL A 454 -15.07 -12.62 -19.29
C VAL A 454 -16.08 -13.52 -18.59
N GLN A 455 -15.98 -13.61 -17.26
CA GLN A 455 -16.88 -14.41 -16.45
C GLN A 455 -18.10 -13.55 -16.06
N THR A 456 -19.29 -14.18 -16.07
CA THR A 456 -20.49 -13.61 -15.46
C THR A 456 -20.80 -14.35 -14.19
N ILE A 457 -21.19 -13.63 -13.16
CA ILE A 457 -21.58 -14.19 -11.86
C ILE A 457 -23.03 -13.82 -11.53
N ASP A 458 -23.66 -14.65 -10.73
CA ASP A 458 -24.97 -14.39 -10.15
C ASP A 458 -24.83 -13.81 -8.73
N HIS A 459 -25.98 -13.52 -8.11
CA HIS A 459 -26.01 -13.00 -6.73
C HIS A 459 -25.43 -13.98 -5.70
N ALA A 460 -25.60 -15.29 -5.90
CA ALA A 460 -25.03 -16.27 -4.99
C ALA A 460 -23.50 -16.24 -5.02
N ARG A 461 -22.92 -16.17 -6.22
CA ARG A 461 -21.46 -16.05 -6.38
C ARG A 461 -20.91 -14.73 -5.85
N LEU A 462 -21.65 -13.63 -5.99
CA LEU A 462 -21.27 -12.36 -5.38
C LEU A 462 -21.26 -12.46 -3.84
N ALA A 463 -22.26 -13.12 -3.25
CA ALA A 463 -22.29 -13.36 -1.81
C ALA A 463 -21.10 -14.21 -1.32
N ASP A 464 -20.66 -15.21 -2.12
CA ASP A 464 -19.44 -15.97 -1.81
C ASP A 464 -18.21 -15.05 -1.77
N PHE A 465 -18.06 -14.13 -2.74
CA PHE A 465 -16.95 -13.16 -2.74
C PHE A 465 -17.03 -12.21 -1.54
N GLN A 466 -18.22 -11.77 -1.17
CA GLN A 466 -18.42 -10.91 0.01
C GLN A 466 -18.06 -11.66 1.31
N ALA A 467 -18.34 -12.95 1.40
CA ALA A 467 -17.96 -13.77 2.55
C ALA A 467 -16.44 -13.98 2.69
N GLU A 468 -15.66 -13.74 1.64
CA GLU A 468 -14.20 -13.85 1.65
C GLU A 468 -13.48 -12.51 1.96
N GLN A 469 -14.18 -11.42 2.28
CA GLN A 469 -13.60 -10.09 2.50
C GLN A 469 -12.59 -10.02 3.66
N ASP A 470 -12.67 -10.94 4.61
CA ASP A 470 -11.69 -11.08 5.69
C ASP A 470 -10.32 -11.61 5.20
N ARG A 471 -10.28 -12.18 4.00
CA ARG A 471 -9.11 -12.85 3.44
C ARG A 471 -8.49 -12.12 2.25
N ARG A 472 -9.29 -11.33 1.53
CA ARG A 472 -8.87 -10.55 0.35
C ARG A 472 -9.80 -9.38 0.08
N SER A 473 -9.27 -8.36 -0.58
CA SER A 473 -10.06 -7.21 -1.02
C SER A 473 -11.05 -7.60 -2.12
N LEU A 474 -12.27 -7.10 -1.99
CA LEU A 474 -13.29 -7.13 -3.04
C LEU A 474 -13.59 -5.71 -3.49
N TYR A 475 -13.52 -5.45 -4.79
CA TYR A 475 -13.93 -4.19 -5.39
C TYR A 475 -15.12 -4.41 -6.31
N LEU A 476 -16.21 -3.70 -6.06
CA LEU A 476 -17.35 -3.62 -6.97
C LEU A 476 -17.21 -2.33 -7.78
N LEU A 477 -16.95 -2.44 -9.07
CA LEU A 477 -16.74 -1.30 -9.97
C LEU A 477 -17.97 -1.12 -10.85
N ASP A 478 -18.75 -0.06 -10.56
CA ASP A 478 -19.85 0.33 -11.44
C ASP A 478 -19.29 1.14 -12.62
N VAL A 479 -19.53 0.65 -13.83
CA VAL A 479 -19.02 1.24 -15.07
C VAL A 479 -20.05 2.12 -15.78
N ARG A 480 -21.24 2.33 -15.16
CA ARG A 480 -22.30 3.19 -15.69
C ARG A 480 -21.99 4.68 -15.46
N THR A 481 -22.84 5.54 -16.01
CA THR A 481 -22.72 6.98 -15.76
C THR A 481 -23.05 7.34 -14.30
N PRO A 482 -22.61 8.52 -13.80
CA PRO A 482 -22.98 8.98 -12.46
C PRO A 482 -24.49 9.07 -12.24
N GLU A 483 -25.26 9.42 -13.28
CA GLU A 483 -26.71 9.51 -13.23
C GLU A 483 -27.35 8.13 -13.05
N GLU A 484 -26.94 7.14 -13.84
CA GLU A 484 -27.42 5.75 -13.73
C GLU A 484 -27.01 5.11 -12.39
N TYR A 485 -25.82 5.45 -11.88
CA TYR A 485 -25.37 5.02 -10.55
C TYR A 485 -26.27 5.60 -9.45
N ALA A 486 -26.64 6.89 -9.57
CA ALA A 486 -27.50 7.57 -8.60
C ALA A 486 -28.93 7.03 -8.59
N GLU A 487 -29.44 6.53 -9.72
CA GLU A 487 -30.77 5.91 -9.80
C GLU A 487 -30.87 4.60 -9.02
N GLY A 488 -29.77 3.86 -8.87
CA GLY A 488 -29.66 2.65 -8.07
C GLY A 488 -28.40 1.86 -8.39
N HIS A 489 -27.69 1.41 -7.35
CA HIS A 489 -26.44 0.64 -7.47
C HIS A 489 -26.35 -0.45 -6.39
N LEU A 490 -25.45 -1.39 -6.57
CA LEU A 490 -25.14 -2.38 -5.53
C LEU A 490 -24.39 -1.68 -4.38
N PRO A 491 -24.68 -2.05 -3.11
CA PRO A 491 -24.05 -1.47 -1.94
C PRO A 491 -22.55 -1.80 -1.86
#